data_083e482a89b4e3f80b5e856673eb1474
#
_entry.id   083e482a89b4e3f80b5e856673eb1474
#
_cell.length_a   1.000
_cell.length_b   1.000
_cell.length_c   1.000
_cell.angle_alpha   90.00
_cell.angle_beta   90.00
_cell.angle_gamma   90.00
#
_symmetry.space_group_name_H-M   'P 1'
#
loop_
_entity.id
_entity.type
_entity.pdbx_description
1 polymer ?
#
loop_
_entity_poly.entity_id
_entity_poly.type
_entity_poly.pdbx_seq_one_letter_code
_entity_poly.pdbx_strand_id
1 'polypeptide(L)'
;ARVLDRNPEAVIDRGWIAARLARALALRERLYAAPFYRLVHAEADGLPGVVIDRFGDVAVIQPNAAWAEAMIGDLAAALAEVTGVTTIVKNGTGRARGLEGLAEETVLLAGALDGPVPVPMNGAIYMADLLGGQKTGLFFDQRPNHAFAARLAKGARVLDVFSHVGGFALAALAGGAESALAVDASAAALELAGQ
;
A
#
# COMPACT_ATOMS: atom_id res chain seq x y z
N ALA A 1 11.50 16.94 14.91
CA ALA A 1 11.01 16.07 15.99
C ALA A 1 9.56 15.66 15.71
N ARG A 2 9.20 14.42 16.09
CA ARG A 2 7.83 13.87 15.96
C ARG A 2 7.35 13.46 17.34
N VAL A 3 6.09 13.79 17.68
CA VAL A 3 5.45 13.32 18.91
C VAL A 3 4.85 11.95 18.60
N LEU A 4 5.32 10.91 19.27
CA LEU A 4 4.83 9.53 19.10
C LEU A 4 3.63 9.23 20.00
N ASP A 5 3.66 9.75 21.23
CA ASP A 5 2.57 9.65 22.19
C ASP A 5 2.39 10.96 22.95
N ARG A 6 1.17 11.24 23.39
CA ARG A 6 0.85 12.40 24.22
C ARG A 6 1.13 12.13 25.71
N ASN A 7 1.14 10.87 26.12
CA ASN A 7 1.55 10.46 27.44
C ASN A 7 3.10 10.41 27.51
N PRO A 8 3.76 11.25 28.31
CA PRO A 8 5.22 11.26 28.43
C PRO A 8 5.78 9.97 29.04
N GLU A 9 4.96 9.22 29.79
CA GLU A 9 5.34 7.95 30.42
C GLU A 9 5.10 6.74 29.51
N ALA A 10 4.64 6.95 28.26
CA ALA A 10 4.37 5.86 27.35
C ALA A 10 5.69 5.17 26.95
N VAL A 11 5.74 3.87 27.12
CA VAL A 11 6.84 3.04 26.62
C VAL A 11 6.57 2.72 25.15
N ILE A 12 7.45 3.17 24.28
CA ILE A 12 7.34 2.93 22.84
C ILE A 12 8.03 1.59 22.55
N ASP A 13 7.23 0.54 22.56
CA ASP A 13 7.66 -0.85 22.36
C ASP A 13 6.78 -1.57 21.35
N ARG A 14 7.02 -2.86 21.15
CA ARG A 14 6.20 -3.71 20.27
C ARG A 14 4.73 -3.73 20.67
N GLY A 15 4.41 -3.74 21.96
CA GLY A 15 3.02 -3.72 22.45
C GLY A 15 2.31 -2.41 22.12
N TRP A 16 3.02 -1.29 22.25
CA TRP A 16 2.54 0.03 21.84
C TRP A 16 2.24 0.08 20.33
N ILE A 17 3.13 -0.49 19.49
CA ILE A 17 2.94 -0.60 18.05
C ILE A 17 1.72 -1.48 17.73
N ALA A 18 1.66 -2.68 18.33
CA ALA A 18 0.58 -3.64 18.12
C ALA A 18 -0.81 -3.06 18.42
N ALA A 19 -0.94 -2.29 19.51
CA ALA A 19 -2.20 -1.64 19.88
C ALA A 19 -2.67 -0.63 18.81
N ARG A 20 -1.75 0.10 18.16
CA ARG A 20 -2.08 1.03 17.08
C ARG A 20 -2.44 0.31 15.79
N LEU A 21 -1.70 -0.74 15.46
CA LEU A 21 -2.00 -1.59 14.31
C LEU A 21 -3.37 -2.25 14.44
N ALA A 22 -3.70 -2.78 15.62
CA ALA A 22 -5.00 -3.39 15.88
C ALA A 22 -6.16 -2.39 15.71
N ARG A 23 -5.99 -1.15 16.20
CA ARG A 23 -6.99 -0.09 16.00
C ARG A 23 -7.14 0.29 14.52
N ALA A 24 -6.03 0.40 13.79
CA ALA A 24 -6.04 0.67 12.35
C ALA A 24 -6.72 -0.46 11.58
N LEU A 25 -6.39 -1.72 11.92
CA LEU A 25 -6.98 -2.92 11.31
C LEU A 25 -8.50 -2.94 11.53
N ALA A 26 -8.97 -2.77 12.76
CA ALA A 26 -10.40 -2.76 13.08
C ALA A 26 -11.18 -1.72 12.27
N LEU A 27 -10.59 -0.55 11.97
CA LEU A 27 -11.20 0.44 11.10
C LEU A 27 -11.28 -0.06 9.64
N ARG A 28 -10.20 -0.65 9.10
CA ARG A 28 -10.15 -1.12 7.71
C ARG A 28 -11.08 -2.30 7.47
N GLU A 29 -11.21 -3.21 8.41
CA GLU A 29 -12.16 -4.34 8.32
C GLU A 29 -13.63 -3.90 8.28
N ARG A 30 -13.94 -2.73 8.83
CA ARG A 30 -15.29 -2.13 8.70
C ARG A 30 -15.51 -1.48 7.34
N LEU A 31 -14.45 -1.07 6.65
CA LEU A 31 -14.52 -0.32 5.39
C LEU A 31 -14.36 -1.20 4.15
N TYR A 32 -13.63 -2.32 4.28
CA TYR A 32 -13.25 -3.16 3.15
C TYR A 32 -13.55 -4.62 3.42
N ALA A 33 -14.17 -5.29 2.45
CA ALA A 33 -14.53 -6.71 2.55
C ALA A 33 -13.33 -7.65 2.38
N ALA A 34 -12.21 -7.17 1.83
CA ALA A 34 -11.02 -7.97 1.57
C ALA A 34 -9.74 -7.19 1.96
N PRO A 35 -8.66 -7.88 2.35
CA PRO A 35 -7.48 -7.27 2.94
C PRO A 35 -6.53 -6.64 1.89
N PHE A 36 -7.05 -5.75 1.06
CA PHE A 36 -6.31 -4.99 0.04
C PHE A 36 -6.56 -3.51 0.26
N TYR A 37 -5.73 -2.86 1.06
CA TYR A 37 -5.90 -1.46 1.47
C TYR A 37 -4.65 -0.88 2.11
N ARG A 38 -4.59 0.45 2.23
CA ARG A 38 -3.67 1.12 3.14
C ARG A 38 -4.10 0.87 4.58
N LEU A 39 -3.31 0.03 5.28
CA LEU A 39 -3.56 -0.31 6.68
C LEU A 39 -3.20 0.87 7.60
N VAL A 40 -2.04 1.49 7.38
CA VAL A 40 -1.55 2.60 8.20
C VAL A 40 -1.23 3.80 7.31
N HIS A 41 -1.79 4.96 7.68
CA HIS A 41 -1.52 6.26 7.06
C HIS A 41 -0.87 7.21 8.09
N ALA A 42 0.34 6.89 8.48
CA ALA A 42 1.21 7.71 9.33
C ALA A 42 0.50 8.26 10.59
N GLU A 43 0.53 9.57 10.76
CA GLU A 43 -0.02 10.30 11.91
C GLU A 43 -1.52 10.05 12.10
N ALA A 44 -2.26 9.84 11.02
CA ALA A 44 -3.70 9.58 11.07
C ALA A 44 -4.07 8.29 11.83
N ASP A 45 -3.17 7.30 11.78
CA ASP A 45 -3.34 6.02 12.49
C ASP A 45 -2.45 5.92 13.74
N GLY A 46 -1.80 7.03 14.15
CA GLY A 46 -0.99 7.11 15.37
C GLY A 46 0.38 6.44 15.29
N LEU A 47 0.89 6.24 14.06
CA LEU A 47 2.25 5.77 13.77
C LEU A 47 2.98 6.80 12.90
N PRO A 48 3.43 7.94 13.45
CA PRO A 48 3.96 9.06 12.70
C PRO A 48 5.12 8.67 11.77
N GLY A 49 4.97 8.98 10.48
CA GLY A 49 5.96 8.67 9.46
C GLY A 49 6.00 7.20 9.01
N VAL A 50 5.04 6.37 9.41
CA VAL A 50 4.92 4.98 8.96
C VAL A 50 3.74 4.85 8.01
N VAL A 51 3.97 4.30 6.81
CA VAL A 51 2.91 3.87 5.90
C VAL A 51 2.97 2.36 5.79
N ILE A 52 1.81 1.70 5.86
CA ILE A 52 1.70 0.26 5.66
C ILE A 52 0.55 -0.01 4.69
N ASP A 53 0.86 -0.69 3.59
CA ASP A 53 -0.13 -1.20 2.64
C ASP A 53 -0.23 -2.73 2.75
N ARG A 54 -1.46 -3.25 2.76
CA ARG A 54 -1.75 -4.68 2.86
C ARG A 54 -2.27 -5.20 1.53
N PHE A 55 -1.73 -6.35 1.10
CA PHE A 55 -2.01 -7.04 -0.14
C PHE A 55 -2.31 -8.52 0.15
N GLY A 56 -3.45 -8.80 0.81
CA GLY A 56 -3.77 -10.14 1.29
C GLY A 56 -2.84 -10.57 2.43
N ASP A 57 -2.03 -11.59 2.17
CA ASP A 57 -1.04 -12.14 3.11
C ASP A 57 0.33 -11.44 3.02
N VAL A 58 0.45 -10.44 2.16
CA VAL A 58 1.66 -9.63 2.00
C VAL A 58 1.40 -8.22 2.54
N ALA A 59 2.40 -7.63 3.18
CA ALA A 59 2.38 -6.22 3.56
C ALA A 59 3.67 -5.50 3.19
N VAL A 60 3.54 -4.22 2.85
CA VAL A 60 4.67 -3.33 2.58
C VAL A 60 4.72 -2.24 3.63
N ILE A 61 5.84 -2.15 4.36
CA ILE A 61 6.11 -1.09 5.35
C ILE A 61 7.01 -0.03 4.71
N GLN A 62 6.59 1.23 4.75
CA GLN A 62 7.43 2.39 4.43
C GLN A 62 7.78 3.13 5.73
N PRO A 63 8.97 2.91 6.32
CA PRO A 63 9.42 3.60 7.51
C PRO A 63 10.09 4.93 7.12
N ASN A 64 9.29 5.99 6.98
CA ASN A 64 9.75 7.31 6.54
C ASN A 64 10.28 8.19 7.68
N ALA A 65 10.45 7.64 8.89
CA ALA A 65 10.97 8.32 10.06
C ALA A 65 12.07 7.48 10.74
N ALA A 66 13.07 8.13 11.30
CA ALA A 66 14.22 7.47 11.92
C ALA A 66 13.82 6.50 13.06
N TRP A 67 12.81 6.87 13.88
CA TRP A 67 12.32 5.97 14.93
C TRP A 67 11.75 4.67 14.37
N ALA A 68 11.00 4.75 13.25
CA ALA A 68 10.39 3.60 12.62
C ALA A 68 11.44 2.68 11.97
N GLU A 69 12.49 3.24 11.41
CA GLU A 69 13.64 2.47 10.93
C GLU A 69 14.34 1.74 12.06
N ALA A 70 14.59 2.42 13.18
CA ALA A 70 15.23 1.82 14.37
C ALA A 70 14.38 0.69 14.97
N MET A 71 13.06 0.74 14.83
CA MET A 71 12.12 -0.27 15.35
C MET A 71 11.53 -1.16 14.26
N ILE A 72 12.19 -1.29 13.10
CA ILE A 72 11.61 -2.02 11.97
C ILE A 72 11.32 -3.49 12.29
N GLY A 73 12.15 -4.13 13.13
CA GLY A 73 11.94 -5.50 13.60
C GLY A 73 10.66 -5.63 14.44
N ASP A 74 10.45 -4.70 15.38
CA ASP A 74 9.23 -4.68 16.20
C ASP A 74 7.99 -4.34 15.39
N LEU A 75 8.10 -3.43 14.42
CA LEU A 75 7.03 -3.11 13.46
C LEU A 75 6.62 -4.35 12.66
N ALA A 76 7.57 -5.08 12.10
CA ALA A 76 7.31 -6.28 11.32
C ALA A 76 6.69 -7.39 12.18
N ALA A 77 7.23 -7.62 13.37
CA ALA A 77 6.72 -8.63 14.29
C ALA A 77 5.29 -8.32 14.79
N ALA A 78 5.04 -7.06 15.18
CA ALA A 78 3.70 -6.62 15.60
C ALA A 78 2.70 -6.69 14.43
N LEU A 79 3.12 -6.33 13.21
CA LEU A 79 2.29 -6.41 12.02
C LEU A 79 1.88 -7.85 11.72
N ALA A 80 2.81 -8.80 11.73
CA ALA A 80 2.51 -10.22 11.54
C ALA A 80 1.55 -10.75 12.62
N GLU A 81 1.80 -10.42 13.88
CA GLU A 81 0.96 -10.82 15.01
C GLU A 81 -0.48 -10.31 14.88
N VAL A 82 -0.66 -9.04 14.56
CA VAL A 82 -1.97 -8.37 14.53
C VAL A 82 -2.77 -8.76 13.28
N THR A 83 -2.12 -8.92 12.13
CA THR A 83 -2.81 -9.07 10.85
C THR A 83 -2.76 -10.47 10.27
N GLY A 84 -1.86 -11.32 10.76
CA GLY A 84 -1.61 -12.66 10.22
C GLY A 84 -0.84 -12.66 8.89
N VAL A 85 -0.32 -11.52 8.40
CA VAL A 85 0.49 -11.50 7.17
C VAL A 85 1.76 -12.33 7.33
N THR A 86 2.10 -13.08 6.31
CA THR A 86 3.25 -13.99 6.30
C THR A 86 4.45 -13.43 5.55
N THR A 87 4.22 -12.50 4.64
CA THR A 87 5.27 -11.86 3.85
C THR A 87 5.28 -10.36 4.11
N ILE A 88 6.46 -9.82 4.47
CA ILE A 88 6.63 -8.40 4.81
C ILE A 88 7.81 -7.83 4.04
N VAL A 89 7.54 -6.80 3.27
CA VAL A 89 8.53 -6.01 2.54
C VAL A 89 8.75 -4.67 3.26
N LYS A 90 10.00 -4.28 3.50
CA LYS A 90 10.37 -2.90 3.80
C LYS A 90 10.64 -2.18 2.49
N ASN A 91 9.87 -1.15 2.19
CA ASN A 91 10.16 -0.24 1.09
C ASN A 91 10.75 1.06 1.68
N GLY A 92 12.06 1.17 1.61
CA GLY A 92 12.82 2.31 2.10
C GLY A 92 13.14 3.33 1.00
N THR A 93 12.38 3.37 -0.07
CA THR A 93 12.53 4.38 -1.11
C THR A 93 11.64 5.59 -0.83
N GLY A 94 12.17 6.77 -0.95
CA GLY A 94 11.36 7.97 -0.82
C GLY A 94 12.09 9.18 -0.26
N ARG A 95 11.78 10.35 -0.83
CA ARG A 95 12.41 11.63 -0.48
C ARG A 95 12.37 11.96 1.02
N ALA A 96 11.31 11.55 1.72
CA ALA A 96 11.16 11.82 3.15
C ALA A 96 12.27 11.16 3.99
N ARG A 97 12.77 10.00 3.57
CA ARG A 97 13.85 9.28 4.24
C ARG A 97 15.19 10.03 4.17
N GLY A 98 15.51 10.61 3.02
CA GLY A 98 16.71 11.44 2.85
C GLY A 98 16.73 12.64 3.81
N LEU A 99 15.59 13.23 4.13
CA LEU A 99 15.47 14.31 5.11
C LEU A 99 15.70 13.85 6.55
N GLU A 100 15.51 12.57 6.84
CA GLU A 100 15.80 11.94 8.15
C GLU A 100 17.20 11.31 8.18
N GLY A 101 17.99 11.43 7.12
CA GLY A 101 19.34 10.85 7.02
C GLY A 101 19.34 9.32 6.85
N LEU A 102 18.25 8.74 6.37
CA LEU A 102 18.10 7.30 6.18
C LEU A 102 18.48 6.87 4.76
N ALA A 103 19.16 5.73 4.64
CA ALA A 103 19.49 5.14 3.35
C ALA A 103 18.26 4.63 2.62
N GLU A 104 18.30 4.64 1.28
CA GLU A 104 17.28 4.03 0.44
C GLU A 104 17.58 2.53 0.27
N GLU A 105 16.58 1.70 0.61
CA GLU A 105 16.73 0.26 0.58
C GLU A 105 15.35 -0.43 0.53
N THR A 106 15.16 -1.39 -0.38
CA THR A 106 13.99 -2.27 -0.37
C THR A 106 14.45 -3.68 0.02
N VAL A 107 13.84 -4.24 1.07
CA VAL A 107 14.24 -5.52 1.67
C VAL A 107 13.03 -6.36 2.01
N LEU A 108 13.14 -7.66 1.75
CA LEU A 108 12.20 -8.64 2.26
C LEU A 108 12.55 -8.94 3.74
N LEU A 109 11.67 -8.56 4.66
CA LEU A 109 11.86 -8.77 6.11
C LEU A 109 11.40 -10.15 6.56
N ALA A 110 10.37 -10.71 5.91
CA ALA A 110 9.82 -12.02 6.23
C ALA A 110 9.14 -12.63 5.00
N GLY A 111 9.06 -13.96 4.96
CA GLY A 111 8.38 -14.72 3.91
C GLY A 111 9.15 -14.80 2.60
N ALA A 112 8.42 -15.00 1.50
CA ALA A 112 8.93 -15.04 0.13
C ALA A 112 7.99 -14.31 -0.81
N LEU A 113 8.52 -13.79 -1.92
CA LEU A 113 7.75 -13.10 -2.94
C LEU A 113 8.36 -13.43 -4.31
N ASP A 114 7.63 -14.18 -5.13
CA ASP A 114 8.13 -14.71 -6.40
C ASP A 114 7.76 -13.85 -7.62
N GLY A 115 7.09 -12.70 -7.42
CA GLY A 115 6.70 -11.80 -8.50
C GLY A 115 5.59 -10.85 -8.10
N PRO A 116 4.90 -10.22 -9.08
CA PRO A 116 3.80 -9.31 -8.84
C PRO A 116 2.64 -9.99 -8.12
N VAL A 117 1.99 -9.25 -7.22
CA VAL A 117 0.88 -9.73 -6.39
C VAL A 117 -0.45 -9.32 -7.02
N PRO A 118 -1.40 -10.26 -7.23
CA PRO A 118 -2.73 -9.90 -7.72
C PRO A 118 -3.55 -9.21 -6.63
N VAL A 119 -4.17 -8.09 -6.99
CA VAL A 119 -4.95 -7.22 -6.10
C VAL A 119 -6.37 -7.08 -6.63
N PRO A 120 -7.34 -7.85 -6.11
CA PRO A 120 -8.75 -7.69 -6.48
C PRO A 120 -9.29 -6.38 -5.89
N MET A 121 -9.73 -5.47 -6.76
CA MET A 121 -10.25 -4.17 -6.36
C MET A 121 -11.18 -3.62 -7.46
N ASN A 122 -12.32 -3.04 -7.08
CA ASN A 122 -13.27 -2.40 -8.00
C ASN A 122 -13.74 -3.30 -9.17
N GLY A 123 -13.85 -4.61 -8.93
CA GLY A 123 -14.30 -5.57 -9.95
C GLY A 123 -13.23 -6.02 -10.94
N ALA A 124 -11.99 -5.52 -10.82
CA ALA A 124 -10.84 -5.90 -11.62
C ALA A 124 -9.73 -6.52 -10.75
N ILE A 125 -8.76 -7.18 -11.37
CA ILE A 125 -7.53 -7.63 -10.73
C ILE A 125 -6.40 -6.76 -11.24
N TYR A 126 -5.67 -6.15 -10.33
CA TYR A 126 -4.49 -5.34 -10.63
C TYR A 126 -3.25 -6.11 -10.23
N MET A 127 -2.16 -5.96 -10.97
CA MET A 127 -0.88 -6.57 -10.61
C MET A 127 0.00 -5.53 -9.92
N ALA A 128 0.51 -5.85 -8.73
CA ALA A 128 1.37 -4.96 -7.95
C ALA A 128 2.78 -5.55 -7.81
N ASP A 129 3.78 -4.87 -8.36
CA ASP A 129 5.18 -5.18 -8.09
C ASP A 129 5.62 -4.49 -6.78
N LEU A 130 5.76 -5.29 -5.72
CA LEU A 130 6.04 -4.79 -4.38
C LEU A 130 7.54 -4.63 -4.08
N LEU A 131 8.42 -5.16 -4.93
CA LEU A 131 9.87 -5.06 -4.79
C LEU A 131 10.49 -4.02 -5.73
N GLY A 132 10.06 -3.97 -6.99
CA GLY A 132 10.60 -3.08 -8.01
C GLY A 132 9.67 -1.94 -8.41
N GLY A 133 8.40 -2.00 -8.02
CA GLY A 133 7.38 -1.02 -8.41
C GLY A 133 7.52 0.34 -7.71
N GLN A 134 6.88 1.36 -8.31
CA GLN A 134 6.81 2.69 -7.70
C GLN A 134 6.05 2.66 -6.37
N LYS A 135 6.53 3.37 -5.36
CA LYS A 135 5.97 3.44 -4.00
C LYS A 135 5.78 2.03 -3.42
N THR A 136 4.54 1.65 -3.09
CA THR A 136 4.16 0.33 -2.57
C THR A 136 3.60 -0.61 -3.65
N GLY A 137 3.77 -0.29 -4.94
CA GLY A 137 3.28 -1.07 -6.08
C GLY A 137 1.88 -0.71 -6.56
N LEU A 138 1.04 -0.08 -5.73
CA LEU A 138 -0.31 0.35 -6.09
C LEU A 138 -0.74 1.60 -5.30
N PHE A 139 -1.67 2.38 -5.87
CA PHE A 139 -2.20 3.62 -5.26
C PHE A 139 -3.60 3.39 -4.67
N PHE A 140 -3.69 2.88 -3.44
CA PHE A 140 -4.97 2.62 -2.78
C PHE A 140 -5.83 3.87 -2.54
N ASP A 141 -5.22 5.05 -2.47
CA ASP A 141 -5.92 6.33 -2.33
C ASP A 141 -6.77 6.67 -3.56
N GLN A 142 -6.44 6.15 -4.74
CA GLN A 142 -7.20 6.32 -5.97
C GLN A 142 -8.40 5.37 -6.10
N ARG A 143 -8.52 4.36 -5.25
CA ARG A 143 -9.60 3.35 -5.31
C ARG A 143 -11.01 3.94 -5.43
N PRO A 144 -11.41 4.98 -4.65
CA PRO A 144 -12.73 5.59 -4.81
C PRO A 144 -12.91 6.32 -6.15
N ASN A 145 -11.84 6.94 -6.65
CA ASN A 145 -11.84 7.64 -7.94
C ASN A 145 -11.97 6.64 -9.10
N HIS A 146 -11.26 5.52 -9.05
CA HIS A 146 -11.41 4.41 -10.01
C HIS A 146 -12.86 3.90 -10.03
N ALA A 147 -13.44 3.63 -8.86
CA ALA A 147 -14.82 3.17 -8.74
C ALA A 147 -15.83 4.22 -9.24
N PHE A 148 -15.58 5.50 -9.05
CA PHE A 148 -16.42 6.58 -9.58
C PHE A 148 -16.36 6.62 -11.11
N ALA A 149 -15.16 6.61 -11.70
CA ALA A 149 -14.98 6.63 -13.15
C ALA A 149 -15.61 5.39 -13.83
N ALA A 150 -15.47 4.21 -13.22
CA ALA A 150 -16.07 2.97 -13.71
C ALA A 150 -17.58 3.07 -13.88
N ARG A 151 -18.29 3.76 -12.98
CA ARG A 151 -19.76 3.98 -13.09
C ARG A 151 -20.17 4.82 -14.30
N LEU A 152 -19.26 5.66 -14.79
CA LEU A 152 -19.49 6.53 -15.96
C LEU A 152 -19.09 5.88 -17.28
N ALA A 153 -18.35 4.76 -17.22
CA ALA A 153 -17.68 4.16 -18.36
C ALA A 153 -18.53 3.16 -19.15
N LYS A 154 -19.73 2.81 -18.70
CA LYS A 154 -20.58 1.79 -19.36
C LYS A 154 -20.86 2.16 -20.83
N GLY A 155 -20.45 1.26 -21.76
CA GLY A 155 -20.59 1.46 -23.20
C GLY A 155 -19.67 2.54 -23.79
N ALA A 156 -18.75 3.09 -23.00
CA ALA A 156 -17.84 4.12 -23.47
C ALA A 156 -16.49 3.53 -23.93
N ARG A 157 -15.79 4.28 -24.78
CA ARG A 157 -14.38 4.08 -25.09
C ARG A 157 -13.55 4.97 -24.17
N VAL A 158 -12.63 4.41 -23.39
CA VAL A 158 -11.89 5.09 -22.35
C VAL A 158 -10.43 5.29 -22.75
N LEU A 159 -9.89 6.49 -22.51
CA LEU A 159 -8.45 6.78 -22.58
C LEU A 159 -7.98 7.12 -21.17
N ASP A 160 -7.04 6.31 -20.65
CA ASP A 160 -6.37 6.48 -19.35
C ASP A 160 -4.93 6.92 -19.57
N VAL A 161 -4.63 8.19 -19.32
CA VAL A 161 -3.29 8.77 -19.49
C VAL A 161 -2.63 8.94 -18.13
N PHE A 162 -1.35 8.59 -18.03
CA PHE A 162 -0.62 8.39 -16.78
C PHE A 162 -1.20 7.22 -15.98
N SER A 163 -1.50 6.15 -16.70
CA SER A 163 -2.32 5.03 -16.23
C SER A 163 -1.65 4.18 -15.16
N HIS A 164 -0.31 4.24 -15.03
CA HIS A 164 0.47 3.32 -14.19
C HIS A 164 0.09 1.87 -14.54
N VAL A 165 -0.34 1.06 -13.57
CA VAL A 165 -0.82 -0.32 -13.78
C VAL A 165 -2.30 -0.37 -14.23
N GLY A 166 -2.79 0.64 -14.93
CA GLY A 166 -4.14 0.67 -15.51
C GLY A 166 -5.27 0.92 -14.51
N GLY A 167 -5.04 1.74 -13.50
CA GLY A 167 -5.99 1.96 -12.40
C GLY A 167 -7.39 2.33 -12.86
N PHE A 168 -7.53 3.32 -13.73
CA PHE A 168 -8.81 3.74 -14.30
C PHE A 168 -9.25 2.85 -15.45
N ALA A 169 -8.33 2.43 -16.31
CA ALA A 169 -8.64 1.59 -17.48
C ALA A 169 -9.28 0.26 -17.07
N LEU A 170 -8.67 -0.48 -16.15
CA LEU A 170 -9.17 -1.77 -15.67
C LEU A 170 -10.50 -1.64 -14.92
N ALA A 171 -10.62 -0.61 -14.06
CA ALA A 171 -11.89 -0.33 -13.38
C ALA A 171 -13.01 0.01 -14.38
N ALA A 172 -12.71 0.79 -15.43
CA ALA A 172 -13.67 1.14 -16.46
C ALA A 172 -14.14 -0.08 -17.25
N LEU A 173 -13.23 -0.98 -17.64
CA LEU A 173 -13.58 -2.25 -18.30
C LEU A 173 -14.47 -3.12 -17.41
N ALA A 174 -14.13 -3.25 -16.12
CA ALA A 174 -14.96 -3.94 -15.14
C ALA A 174 -16.35 -3.28 -14.97
N GLY A 175 -16.43 -1.95 -15.14
CA GLY A 175 -17.66 -1.16 -15.13
C GLY A 175 -18.48 -1.23 -16.41
N GLY A 176 -18.03 -1.98 -17.43
CA GLY A 176 -18.73 -2.19 -18.71
C GLY A 176 -18.35 -1.21 -19.81
N ALA A 177 -17.15 -0.62 -19.78
CA ALA A 177 -16.60 0.09 -20.92
C ALA A 177 -16.45 -0.84 -22.14
N GLU A 178 -16.68 -0.30 -23.34
CA GLU A 178 -16.48 -1.02 -24.59
C GLU A 178 -15.02 -1.34 -24.86
N SER A 179 -14.15 -0.38 -24.54
CA SER A 179 -12.69 -0.52 -24.65
C SER A 179 -11.99 0.48 -23.77
N ALA A 180 -10.73 0.17 -23.42
CA ALA A 180 -9.84 1.11 -22.71
C ALA A 180 -8.45 1.08 -23.36
N LEU A 181 -7.84 2.29 -23.49
CA LEU A 181 -6.46 2.47 -23.89
C LEU A 181 -5.70 3.08 -22.72
N ALA A 182 -4.73 2.35 -22.20
CA ALA A 182 -3.83 2.81 -21.14
C ALA A 182 -2.54 3.38 -21.75
N VAL A 183 -2.11 4.55 -21.27
CA VAL A 183 -0.89 5.24 -21.72
C VAL A 183 -0.09 5.68 -20.51
N ASP A 184 1.16 5.22 -20.43
CA ASP A 184 2.10 5.59 -19.37
C ASP A 184 3.54 5.64 -19.92
N ALA A 185 4.43 6.36 -19.24
CA ALA A 185 5.86 6.40 -19.57
C ALA A 185 6.60 5.14 -19.10
N SER A 186 6.04 4.40 -18.14
CA SER A 186 6.60 3.17 -17.58
C SER A 186 6.15 1.95 -18.38
N ALA A 187 7.02 1.40 -19.23
CA ALA A 187 6.74 0.15 -19.96
C ALA A 187 6.43 -1.00 -18.98
N ALA A 188 7.18 -1.12 -17.88
CA ALA A 188 6.95 -2.17 -16.88
C ALA A 188 5.56 -2.05 -16.22
N ALA A 189 5.07 -0.84 -15.97
CA ALA A 189 3.73 -0.64 -15.43
C ALA A 189 2.66 -1.03 -16.45
N LEU A 190 2.86 -0.74 -17.74
CA LEU A 190 1.93 -1.14 -18.81
C LEU A 190 1.91 -2.66 -19.02
N GLU A 191 3.06 -3.34 -18.88
CA GLU A 191 3.11 -4.81 -18.90
C GLU A 191 2.26 -5.42 -17.77
N LEU A 192 2.33 -4.86 -16.56
CA LEU A 192 1.49 -5.29 -15.44
C LEU A 192 -0.01 -5.02 -15.69
N ALA A 193 -0.33 -3.91 -16.37
CA ALA A 193 -1.71 -3.60 -16.73
C ALA A 193 -2.28 -4.57 -17.79
N GLY A 194 -1.44 -5.23 -18.57
CA GLY A 194 -1.81 -6.19 -19.62
C GLY A 194 -1.96 -7.65 -19.16
N GLN A 195 -1.59 -7.97 -17.91
CA GLN A 195 -1.71 -9.30 -17.30
C GLN A 195 -3.10 -9.55 -16.75
#